data_b9d3e40ceea858da46f07a065b22578a
#
_entry.id   b9d3e40ceea858da46f07a065b22578a
#
_cell.length_a   1.000
_cell.length_b   1.000
_cell.length_c   1.000
_cell.angle_alpha   90.00
_cell.angle_beta   90.00
_cell.angle_gamma   90.00
#
_symmetry.space_group_name_H-M   'P 1'
#
loop_
_entity.id
_entity.type
_entity.pdbx_description
1 polymer ?
#
loop_
_entity_poly.entity_id
_entity_poly.type
_entity_poly.pdbx_seq_one_letter_code
_entity_poly.pdbx_strand_id
1 'polypeptide(L)'
;MFEGSRIFLNENKTKVNIEIENFIMNILNWRKIKKNFDHIELTKAVLEDSKYMQSLEIELKSSKNPESLSRIDNVNEFLESLKDFENLEGFLEHVGLVMENISNTNVPTISLMTMHGAKGLEFDYVFLAGWEEGVFPS
;
A
#
# COMPACT_ATOMS: atom_id res chain seq x y z
N MET A 1 6.51 -13.90 -18.13
CA MET A 1 7.18 -12.83 -17.38
C MET A 1 8.21 -13.35 -16.37
N PHE A 2 7.91 -14.35 -15.53
CA PHE A 2 8.84 -14.88 -14.52
C PHE A 2 10.01 -15.73 -15.05
N GLU A 3 9.86 -16.40 -16.18
CA GLU A 3 10.97 -17.19 -16.78
C GLU A 3 12.09 -16.32 -17.33
N GLY A 4 11.76 -15.21 -18.01
CA GLY A 4 12.76 -14.28 -18.52
C GLY A 4 13.58 -13.61 -17.41
N SER A 5 12.97 -13.33 -16.26
CA SER A 5 13.66 -12.79 -15.09
C SER A 5 14.63 -13.78 -14.46
N ARG A 6 14.31 -15.09 -14.48
CA ARG A 6 15.21 -16.14 -13.98
C ARG A 6 16.48 -16.31 -14.84
N ILE A 7 16.35 -16.18 -16.16
CA ILE A 7 17.48 -16.28 -17.08
C ILE A 7 18.42 -15.09 -16.88
N PHE A 8 17.87 -13.87 -16.76
CA PHE A 8 18.66 -12.65 -16.56
C PHE A 8 19.44 -12.66 -15.23
N LEU A 9 18.84 -13.21 -14.16
CA LEU A 9 19.44 -13.27 -12.82
C LEU A 9 20.59 -14.27 -12.73
N ASN A 10 20.62 -15.31 -13.58
CA ASN A 10 21.69 -16.32 -13.58
C ASN A 10 23.00 -15.81 -14.21
N GLU A 11 22.93 -14.78 -15.04
CA GLU A 11 24.10 -14.26 -15.77
C GLU A 11 24.88 -13.19 -15.02
N ASN A 12 24.26 -12.50 -14.02
CA ASN A 12 24.86 -11.39 -13.29
C ASN A 12 24.56 -11.44 -11.79
N LYS A 13 25.41 -12.04 -10.99
CA LYS A 13 25.27 -12.07 -9.52
C LYS A 13 25.70 -10.75 -8.87
N THR A 14 24.88 -9.72 -8.96
CA THR A 14 25.00 -8.49 -8.16
C THR A 14 24.07 -8.55 -6.93
N LYS A 15 24.32 -7.72 -5.90
CA LYS A 15 23.44 -7.63 -4.71
C LYS A 15 21.97 -7.38 -5.09
N VAL A 16 21.74 -6.52 -6.09
CA VAL A 16 20.40 -6.21 -6.62
C VAL A 16 19.72 -7.45 -7.21
N ASN A 17 20.47 -8.31 -7.88
CA ASN A 17 19.93 -9.54 -8.47
C ASN A 17 19.51 -10.55 -7.41
N ILE A 18 20.22 -10.61 -6.28
CA ILE A 18 19.86 -11.48 -5.14
C ILE A 18 18.53 -11.00 -4.52
N GLU A 19 18.34 -9.70 -4.36
CA GLU A 19 17.10 -9.13 -3.81
C GLU A 19 15.90 -9.40 -4.74
N ILE A 20 16.07 -9.27 -6.05
CA ILE A 20 15.05 -9.61 -7.05
C ILE A 20 14.75 -11.12 -7.04
N GLU A 21 15.77 -11.96 -6.93
CA GLU A 21 15.60 -13.41 -6.85
C GLU A 21 14.79 -13.80 -5.60
N ASN A 22 15.13 -13.24 -4.44
CA ASN A 22 14.39 -13.46 -3.20
C ASN A 22 12.93 -13.00 -3.33
N PHE A 23 12.68 -11.85 -3.94
CA PHE A 23 11.32 -11.37 -4.18
C PHE A 23 10.52 -12.34 -5.08
N ILE A 24 11.12 -12.83 -6.16
CA ILE A 24 10.49 -13.83 -7.05
C ILE A 24 10.20 -15.12 -6.30
N MET A 25 11.12 -15.59 -5.47
CA MET A 25 10.94 -16.79 -4.65
C MET A 25 9.81 -16.63 -3.65
N ASN A 26 9.71 -15.47 -3.00
CA ASN A 26 8.59 -15.14 -2.10
C ASN A 26 7.25 -15.20 -2.86
N ILE A 27 7.13 -14.55 -4.01
CA ILE A 27 5.91 -14.61 -4.84
C ILE A 27 5.52 -16.05 -5.19
N LEU A 28 6.50 -16.87 -5.57
CA LEU A 28 6.24 -18.29 -5.91
C LEU A 28 5.81 -19.10 -4.69
N ASN A 29 6.36 -18.80 -3.51
CA ASN A 29 5.98 -19.42 -2.25
C ASN A 29 4.55 -19.01 -1.85
N TRP A 30 4.22 -17.71 -1.86
CA TRP A 30 2.88 -17.21 -1.54
C TRP A 30 1.79 -17.78 -2.45
N ARG A 31 2.09 -18.00 -3.73
CA ARG A 31 1.18 -18.69 -4.66
C ARG A 31 0.92 -20.14 -4.28
N LYS A 32 1.89 -20.80 -3.64
CA LYS A 32 1.71 -22.18 -3.16
C LYS A 32 0.90 -22.23 -1.88
N ILE A 33 1.23 -21.38 -0.90
CA ILE A 33 0.57 -21.37 0.40
C ILE A 33 -0.85 -20.81 0.34
N LYS A 34 -1.17 -19.93 -0.63
CA LYS A 34 -2.54 -19.43 -0.90
C LYS A 34 -3.58 -20.56 -0.98
N LYS A 35 -3.18 -21.78 -1.35
CA LYS A 35 -4.11 -22.91 -1.48
C LYS A 35 -4.56 -23.46 -0.13
N ASN A 36 -3.77 -23.27 0.92
CA ASN A 36 -3.95 -23.88 2.23
C ASN A 36 -4.17 -22.85 3.34
N PHE A 37 -3.82 -21.59 3.11
CA PHE A 37 -3.93 -20.48 4.03
C PHE A 37 -5.18 -19.67 3.71
N ASP A 38 -5.85 -19.20 4.75
CA ASP A 38 -6.86 -18.16 4.58
C ASP A 38 -6.20 -16.82 4.19
N HIS A 39 -7.02 -15.84 3.87
CA HIS A 39 -6.53 -14.53 3.40
C HIS A 39 -5.79 -13.75 4.49
N ILE A 40 -6.13 -13.95 5.76
CA ILE A 40 -5.47 -13.30 6.90
C ILE A 40 -4.10 -13.93 7.13
N GLU A 41 -4.03 -15.26 7.14
CA GLU A 41 -2.78 -16.01 7.28
C GLU A 41 -1.82 -15.72 6.12
N LEU A 42 -2.36 -15.67 4.89
CA LEU A 42 -1.58 -15.32 3.71
C LEU A 42 -1.01 -13.89 3.82
N THR A 43 -1.82 -12.93 4.25
CA THR A 43 -1.37 -11.53 4.42
C THR A 43 -0.29 -11.43 5.49
N LYS A 44 -0.44 -12.12 6.62
CA LYS A 44 0.59 -12.17 7.67
C LYS A 44 1.91 -12.76 7.15
N ALA A 45 1.84 -13.87 6.40
CA ALA A 45 3.02 -14.47 5.79
C ALA A 45 3.71 -13.51 4.80
N VAL A 46 2.95 -12.75 4.00
CA VAL A 46 3.50 -11.74 3.10
C VAL A 46 4.20 -10.61 3.86
N LEU A 47 3.61 -10.11 4.95
CA LEU A 47 4.20 -9.06 5.79
C LEU A 47 5.48 -9.52 6.48
N GLU A 48 5.54 -10.79 6.93
CA GLU A 48 6.71 -11.37 7.57
C GLU A 48 7.84 -11.62 6.58
N ASP A 49 7.58 -12.33 5.47
CA ASP A 49 8.57 -12.68 4.45
C ASP A 49 9.15 -11.43 3.76
N SER A 50 8.32 -10.39 3.54
CA SER A 50 8.75 -9.10 2.99
C SER A 50 9.56 -8.27 3.99
N LYS A 51 9.57 -8.63 5.27
CA LYS A 51 10.16 -7.86 6.37
C LYS A 51 9.61 -6.43 6.50
N TYR A 52 8.41 -6.20 6.00
CA TYR A 52 7.83 -4.85 5.98
C TYR A 52 7.63 -4.30 7.40
N MET A 53 7.03 -5.09 8.30
CA MET A 53 6.86 -4.70 9.70
C MET A 53 8.20 -4.46 10.38
N GLN A 54 9.18 -5.32 10.17
CA GLN A 54 10.52 -5.16 10.73
C GLN A 54 11.19 -3.86 10.25
N SER A 55 10.99 -3.48 8.98
CA SER A 55 11.54 -2.23 8.44
C SER A 55 10.93 -1.00 9.11
N LEU A 56 9.60 -1.01 9.37
CA LEU A 56 8.91 0.08 10.08
C LEU A 56 9.37 0.20 11.54
N GLU A 57 9.57 -0.94 12.23
CA GLU A 57 10.09 -0.95 13.60
C GLU A 57 11.52 -0.40 13.69
N ILE A 58 12.39 -0.74 12.73
CA ILE A 58 13.75 -0.21 12.65
C ILE A 58 13.71 1.29 12.40
N GLU A 59 12.87 1.74 11.48
CA GLU A 59 12.67 3.17 11.19
C GLU A 59 12.20 3.92 12.43
N LEU A 60 11.21 3.40 13.15
CA LEU A 60 10.70 3.98 14.39
C LEU A 60 11.80 4.11 15.47
N LYS A 61 12.64 3.08 15.62
CA LYS A 61 13.73 3.08 16.59
C LYS A 61 14.86 4.04 16.22
N SER A 62 15.16 4.18 14.93
CA SER A 62 16.28 5.00 14.43
C SER A 62 15.94 6.47 14.32
N SER A 63 14.77 6.82 13.82
CA SER A 63 14.39 8.20 13.51
C SER A 63 13.43 8.83 14.54
N LYS A 64 12.83 8.03 15.45
CA LYS A 64 11.71 8.43 16.32
C LYS A 64 10.60 9.17 15.55
N ASN A 65 10.42 8.81 14.28
CA ASN A 65 9.45 9.46 13.42
C ASN A 65 8.02 9.01 13.83
N PRO A 66 7.13 9.93 14.27
CA PRO A 66 5.75 9.60 14.63
C PRO A 66 4.98 8.95 13.47
N GLU A 67 5.36 9.24 12.24
CA GLU A 67 4.73 8.68 11.04
C GLU A 67 4.94 7.16 10.92
N SER A 68 6.09 6.65 11.37
CA SER A 68 6.36 5.20 11.36
C SER A 68 5.44 4.46 12.32
N LEU A 69 5.08 5.06 13.46
CA LEU A 69 4.09 4.51 14.38
C LEU A 69 2.70 4.44 13.72
N SER A 70 2.27 5.52 13.09
CA SER A 70 1.00 5.58 12.36
C SER A 70 0.93 4.53 11.24
N ARG A 71 2.04 4.26 10.55
CA ARG A 71 2.09 3.20 9.52
C ARG A 71 1.95 1.80 10.12
N ILE A 72 2.52 1.55 11.29
CA ILE A 72 2.35 0.28 12.02
C ILE A 72 0.89 0.10 12.41
N ASP A 73 0.26 1.14 12.95
CA ASP A 73 -1.15 1.13 13.33
C ASP A 73 -2.04 0.88 12.11
N ASN A 74 -1.78 1.53 10.97
CA ASN A 74 -2.51 1.31 9.72
C ASN A 74 -2.40 -0.15 9.23
N VAL A 75 -1.24 -0.80 9.37
CA VAL A 75 -1.10 -2.22 9.01
C VAL A 75 -1.91 -3.11 9.95
N ASN A 76 -1.94 -2.79 11.24
CA ASN A 76 -2.75 -3.53 12.20
C ASN A 76 -4.25 -3.35 11.94
N GLU A 77 -4.71 -2.13 11.66
CA GLU A 77 -6.10 -1.86 11.26
C GLU A 77 -6.48 -2.59 9.97
N PHE A 78 -5.57 -2.62 9.01
CA PHE A 78 -5.76 -3.38 7.77
C PHE A 78 -5.94 -4.87 8.06
N LEU A 79 -5.11 -5.47 8.91
CA LEU A 79 -5.25 -6.88 9.30
C LEU A 79 -6.56 -7.15 10.03
N GLU A 80 -7.02 -6.22 10.87
CA GLU A 80 -8.32 -6.33 11.53
C GLU A 80 -9.48 -6.24 10.52
N SER A 81 -9.41 -5.30 9.56
CA SER A 81 -10.44 -5.14 8.53
C SER A 81 -10.58 -6.36 7.61
N LEU A 82 -9.52 -7.15 7.42
CA LEU A 82 -9.60 -8.39 6.66
C LEU A 82 -10.54 -9.43 7.30
N LYS A 83 -10.78 -9.35 8.61
CA LYS A 83 -11.68 -10.27 9.32
C LYS A 83 -13.15 -10.10 8.94
N ASP A 84 -13.51 -8.95 8.36
CA ASP A 84 -14.86 -8.66 7.89
C ASP A 84 -15.21 -9.38 6.57
N PHE A 85 -14.22 -10.01 5.95
CA PHE A 85 -14.36 -10.71 4.67
C PHE A 85 -14.20 -12.22 4.85
N GLU A 86 -15.02 -12.97 4.15
CA GLU A 86 -14.98 -14.44 4.20
C GLU A 86 -13.71 -15.03 3.54
N ASN A 87 -13.24 -14.37 2.47
CA ASN A 87 -12.10 -14.82 1.70
C ASN A 87 -11.42 -13.65 0.94
N LEU A 88 -10.27 -13.96 0.30
CA LEU A 88 -9.50 -12.98 -0.45
C LEU A 88 -10.27 -12.39 -1.63
N GLU A 89 -11.07 -13.20 -2.31
CA GLU A 89 -11.85 -12.78 -3.46
C GLU A 89 -12.89 -11.72 -3.06
N GLY A 90 -13.61 -11.91 -1.97
CA GLY A 90 -14.59 -10.95 -1.45
C GLY A 90 -13.92 -9.62 -1.01
N PHE A 91 -12.74 -9.70 -0.40
CA PHE A 91 -11.95 -8.50 -0.11
C PHE A 91 -11.54 -7.75 -1.39
N LEU A 92 -11.01 -8.45 -2.40
CA LEU A 92 -10.58 -7.83 -3.66
C LEU A 92 -11.76 -7.24 -4.46
N GLU A 93 -12.92 -7.89 -4.45
CA GLU A 93 -14.15 -7.32 -5.01
C GLU A 93 -14.55 -6.02 -4.32
N HIS A 94 -14.56 -6.01 -2.99
CA HIS A 94 -14.87 -4.80 -2.22
C HIS A 94 -13.91 -3.65 -2.56
N VAL A 95 -12.60 -3.90 -2.57
CA VAL A 95 -11.59 -2.90 -2.96
C VAL A 95 -11.82 -2.41 -4.39
N GLY A 96 -12.14 -3.33 -5.32
CA GLY A 96 -12.45 -2.98 -6.70
C GLY A 96 -13.65 -2.03 -6.82
N LEU A 97 -14.73 -2.32 -6.11
CA LEU A 97 -15.94 -1.47 -6.08
C LEU A 97 -15.67 -0.09 -5.46
N VAL A 98 -14.90 -0.04 -4.37
CA VAL A 98 -14.53 1.25 -3.75
C VAL A 98 -13.68 2.09 -4.71
N MET A 99 -12.70 1.49 -5.39
CA MET A 99 -11.87 2.19 -6.37
C MET A 99 -12.66 2.66 -7.60
N GLU A 100 -13.62 1.85 -8.08
CA GLU A 100 -14.49 2.23 -9.18
C GLU A 100 -15.40 3.41 -8.80
N ASN A 101 -15.96 3.41 -7.59
CA ASN A 101 -16.76 4.52 -7.08
C ASN A 101 -15.96 5.82 -6.94
N ILE A 102 -14.69 5.74 -6.55
CA ILE A 102 -13.79 6.89 -6.50
C ILE A 102 -13.48 7.41 -7.93
N SER A 103 -13.41 6.52 -8.92
CA SER A 103 -13.09 6.86 -10.32
C SER A 103 -14.31 7.34 -11.11
N ASN A 104 -15.53 6.92 -10.74
CA ASN A 104 -16.77 7.27 -11.41
C ASN A 104 -17.30 8.65 -10.97
N THR A 105 -16.66 9.71 -11.46
CA THR A 105 -17.00 11.12 -11.18
C THR A 105 -18.16 11.66 -12.04
N ASN A 106 -19.07 10.83 -12.52
CA ASN A 106 -20.25 11.29 -13.26
C ASN A 106 -21.35 11.90 -12.36
N VAL A 107 -21.16 11.88 -11.04
CA VAL A 107 -22.05 12.56 -10.09
C VAL A 107 -21.39 13.89 -9.71
N PRO A 108 -22.12 15.02 -9.75
CA PRO A 108 -21.57 16.29 -9.27
C PRO A 108 -21.14 16.16 -7.81
N THR A 109 -19.85 16.20 -7.57
CA THR A 109 -19.24 16.03 -6.24
C THR A 109 -18.48 17.28 -5.85
N ILE A 110 -18.44 17.57 -4.55
CA ILE A 110 -17.54 18.57 -3.99
C ILE A 110 -16.25 17.85 -3.60
N SER A 111 -15.13 18.29 -4.18
CA SER A 111 -13.80 17.75 -3.85
C SER A 111 -13.23 18.51 -2.65
N LEU A 112 -12.90 17.80 -1.57
CA LEU A 112 -12.18 18.33 -0.43
C LEU A 112 -10.74 17.82 -0.46
N MET A 113 -9.78 18.73 -0.49
CA MET A 113 -8.37 18.36 -0.60
C MET A 113 -7.44 19.42 -0.02
N THR A 114 -6.19 19.05 0.19
CA THR A 114 -5.15 20.01 0.59
C THR A 114 -4.68 20.83 -0.62
N MET A 115 -4.06 22.00 -0.38
CA MET A 115 -3.42 22.81 -1.43
C MET A 115 -2.37 22.02 -2.21
N HIS A 116 -1.60 21.16 -1.54
CA HIS A 116 -0.65 20.28 -2.21
C HIS A 116 -1.32 19.22 -3.09
N GLY A 117 -2.45 18.68 -2.65
CA GLY A 117 -3.24 17.74 -3.43
C GLY A 117 -3.90 18.38 -4.66
N ALA A 118 -4.17 19.68 -4.62
CA ALA A 118 -4.73 20.45 -5.73
C ALA A 118 -3.69 20.87 -6.79
N LYS A 119 -2.41 20.65 -6.54
CA LYS A 119 -1.35 21.07 -7.48
C LYS A 119 -1.50 20.39 -8.84
N GLY A 120 -1.69 21.20 -9.86
CA GLY A 120 -1.85 20.71 -11.24
C GLY A 120 -3.29 20.33 -11.62
N LEU A 121 -4.25 20.50 -10.71
CA LEU A 121 -5.68 20.36 -10.99
C LEU A 121 -6.31 21.72 -11.25
N GLU A 122 -7.38 21.75 -12.06
CA GLU A 122 -8.16 22.93 -12.41
C GLU A 122 -9.62 22.74 -11.99
N PHE A 123 -10.22 23.74 -11.36
CA PHE A 123 -11.60 23.72 -10.89
C PHE A 123 -12.29 25.01 -11.24
N ASP A 124 -13.55 24.95 -11.68
CA ASP A 124 -14.36 26.13 -12.00
C ASP A 124 -14.63 27.01 -10.77
N TYR A 125 -14.76 26.40 -9.59
CA TYR A 125 -14.99 27.08 -8.31
C TYR A 125 -14.08 26.52 -7.24
N VAL A 126 -13.38 27.41 -6.52
CA VAL A 126 -12.46 27.05 -5.45
C VAL A 126 -12.81 27.83 -4.19
N PHE A 127 -12.99 27.12 -3.07
CA PHE A 127 -13.20 27.72 -1.76
C PHE A 127 -11.97 27.42 -0.89
N LEU A 128 -11.25 28.47 -0.53
CA LEU A 128 -10.10 28.36 0.38
C LEU A 128 -10.54 28.66 1.80
N ALA A 129 -10.55 27.65 2.64
CA ALA A 129 -10.83 27.81 4.07
C ALA A 129 -9.52 28.08 4.83
N GLY A 130 -9.59 28.85 5.92
CA GLY A 130 -8.43 29.15 6.76
C GLY A 130 -7.44 30.12 6.14
N TRP A 131 -7.90 31.05 5.30
CA TRP A 131 -7.08 32.15 4.77
C TRP A 131 -6.90 33.21 5.87
N GLU A 132 -5.97 32.93 6.79
CA GLU A 132 -5.68 33.76 7.95
C GLU A 132 -4.16 33.97 8.07
N GLU A 133 -3.75 35.14 8.57
CA GLU A 133 -2.35 35.46 8.80
C GLU A 133 -1.74 34.47 9.80
N GLY A 134 -0.61 33.84 9.42
CA GLY A 134 0.05 32.81 10.23
C GLY A 134 -0.46 31.37 10.03
N VAL A 135 -1.55 31.19 9.24
CA VAL A 135 -2.04 29.87 8.81
C VAL A 135 -1.76 29.68 7.32
N PHE A 136 -2.22 30.59 6.48
CA PHE A 136 -1.95 30.62 5.05
C PHE A 136 -2.17 32.05 4.48
N PRO A 137 -1.22 32.58 3.65
CA PRO A 137 0.12 32.01 3.34
C PRO A 137 1.09 32.09 4.54
N SER A 138 1.97 31.08 4.66
CA SER A 138 2.98 30.98 5.71
C SER A 138 4.33 31.49 5.21
#